data_185ff1158e640a8f0261df5903b31d8c
#
_entry.id   185ff1158e640a8f0261df5903b31d8c
#
_cell.length_a   1.000
_cell.length_b   1.000
_cell.length_c   1.000
_cell.angle_alpha   90.00
_cell.angle_beta   90.00
_cell.angle_gamma   90.00
#
_symmetry.space_group_name_H-M   'P 1'
#
loop_
_entity.id
_entity.type
_entity.pdbx_description
1 polymer ?
#
loop_
_entity_poly.entity_id
_entity_poly.type
_entity_poly.pdbx_seq_one_letter_code
_entity_poly.pdbx_strand_id
1 'polypeptide(L)'
;MTLTELKYIVAVARERHFGRAAEACHVSQPTLSLAVKKLEEELAVKLFERSANEVSLTHLGEEIVRQAQSVLEQAAHIKEIARRGKDPLSGPLTLGLIYTIAPYLLPDLVREVISRTPQMPLMLQENFTVKLLEMLRAGEIDCAILAEPFPDAGLAIAPLYDEPFWAALPSNHALAKRSSVSTQELKNENLLLLGSGHCFRDHVLEVCPEFARFSTHAEGIRRSFEGSSLETIKHMVAAGMGVTLVPRLSVPKEVQLVSARRQRNPHPHIKYLPLAGEPTTRRVVLAWRRSFTRYEAIAALRNAVYACELAGVKRLS
;
A
#
# COMPACT_ATOMS: atom_id res chain seq x y z
N MET A 1 -31.08 -2.39 -18.76
CA MET A 1 -29.99 -2.20 -17.77
C MET A 1 -29.66 -0.72 -17.61
N THR A 2 -29.68 -0.17 -16.41
CA THR A 2 -29.42 1.24 -16.07
C THR A 2 -28.31 1.38 -15.04
N LEU A 3 -27.67 2.58 -14.96
CA LEU A 3 -26.65 2.85 -13.94
C LEU A 3 -27.22 2.73 -12.50
N THR A 4 -28.52 2.99 -12.33
CA THR A 4 -29.19 2.83 -11.03
C THR A 4 -29.29 1.36 -10.62
N GLU A 5 -29.66 0.50 -11.55
CA GLU A 5 -29.70 -0.95 -11.32
C GLU A 5 -28.30 -1.51 -11.02
N LEU A 6 -27.26 -1.03 -11.73
CA LEU A 6 -25.86 -1.40 -11.44
C LEU A 6 -25.43 -0.94 -10.03
N LYS A 7 -25.82 0.28 -9.59
CA LYS A 7 -25.56 0.73 -8.22
C LYS A 7 -26.22 -0.17 -7.19
N TYR A 8 -27.43 -0.63 -7.44
CA TYR A 8 -28.15 -1.48 -6.49
C TYR A 8 -27.49 -2.83 -6.33
N ILE A 9 -27.07 -3.50 -7.42
CA ILE A 9 -26.38 -4.78 -7.30
C ILE A 9 -25.04 -4.66 -6.60
N VAL A 10 -24.26 -3.59 -6.86
CA VAL A 10 -23.02 -3.32 -6.15
C VAL A 10 -23.26 -3.05 -4.66
N ALA A 11 -24.31 -2.30 -4.31
CA ALA A 11 -24.68 -2.05 -2.91
C ALA A 11 -25.09 -3.34 -2.20
N VAL A 12 -25.92 -4.21 -2.84
CA VAL A 12 -26.30 -5.52 -2.25
C VAL A 12 -25.11 -6.41 -2.05
N ALA A 13 -24.18 -6.45 -2.99
CA ALA A 13 -22.94 -7.23 -2.90
C ALA A 13 -22.07 -6.78 -1.71
N ARG A 14 -21.96 -5.48 -1.50
CA ARG A 14 -21.18 -4.89 -0.41
C ARG A 14 -21.83 -5.14 0.96
N GLU A 15 -23.13 -4.84 1.08
CA GLU A 15 -23.86 -4.90 2.35
C GLU A 15 -24.29 -6.34 2.73
N ARG A 16 -24.31 -7.26 1.76
CA ARG A 16 -24.81 -8.64 1.91
C ARG A 16 -26.20 -8.71 2.58
N HIS A 17 -26.99 -7.64 2.41
CA HIS A 17 -28.32 -7.50 3.00
C HIS A 17 -29.13 -6.46 2.23
N PHE A 18 -30.29 -6.85 1.67
CA PHE A 18 -31.13 -5.97 0.85
C PHE A 18 -31.65 -4.71 1.58
N GLY A 19 -32.00 -4.83 2.88
CA GLY A 19 -32.42 -3.68 3.68
C GLY A 19 -31.33 -2.64 3.84
N ARG A 20 -30.14 -3.03 4.29
CA ARG A 20 -28.98 -2.13 4.42
C ARG A 20 -28.56 -1.53 3.09
N ALA A 21 -28.58 -2.32 2.02
CA ALA A 21 -28.28 -1.83 0.68
C ALA A 21 -29.29 -0.76 0.22
N ALA A 22 -30.58 -0.93 0.54
CA ALA A 22 -31.63 0.03 0.23
C ALA A 22 -31.44 1.35 1.01
N GLU A 23 -31.12 1.27 2.30
CA GLU A 23 -30.75 2.44 3.12
C GLU A 23 -29.53 3.17 2.55
N ALA A 24 -28.47 2.45 2.19
CA ALA A 24 -27.26 3.00 1.58
C ALA A 24 -27.52 3.67 0.22
N CYS A 25 -28.55 3.20 -0.51
CA CYS A 25 -29.01 3.78 -1.78
C CYS A 25 -30.10 4.83 -1.63
N HIS A 26 -30.56 5.14 -0.42
CA HIS A 26 -31.66 6.06 -0.12
C HIS A 26 -32.97 5.71 -0.83
N VAL A 27 -33.31 4.42 -0.85
CA VAL A 27 -34.57 3.91 -1.45
C VAL A 27 -35.27 2.90 -0.53
N SER A 28 -36.51 2.56 -0.83
CA SER A 28 -37.19 1.48 -0.11
C SER A 28 -36.63 0.10 -0.53
N GLN A 29 -36.59 -0.84 0.42
CA GLN A 29 -36.19 -2.21 0.14
C GLN A 29 -36.99 -2.88 -1.00
N PRO A 30 -38.32 -2.73 -1.09
CA PRO A 30 -39.11 -3.25 -2.23
C PRO A 30 -38.66 -2.69 -3.57
N THR A 31 -38.37 -1.38 -3.64
CA THR A 31 -37.85 -0.72 -4.86
C THR A 31 -36.52 -1.32 -5.31
N LEU A 32 -35.57 -1.45 -4.40
CA LEU A 32 -34.26 -2.02 -4.70
C LEU A 32 -34.39 -3.49 -5.10
N SER A 33 -35.16 -4.28 -4.36
CA SER A 33 -35.37 -5.71 -4.65
C SER A 33 -36.00 -5.96 -6.00
N LEU A 34 -37.00 -5.12 -6.39
CA LEU A 34 -37.65 -5.21 -7.71
C LEU A 34 -36.69 -4.86 -8.84
N ALA A 35 -35.83 -3.83 -8.67
CA ALA A 35 -34.89 -3.42 -9.66
C ALA A 35 -33.80 -4.50 -9.87
N VAL A 36 -33.30 -5.11 -8.78
CA VAL A 36 -32.35 -6.23 -8.86
C VAL A 36 -32.98 -7.43 -9.58
N LYS A 37 -34.24 -7.78 -9.22
CA LYS A 37 -34.94 -8.88 -9.88
C LYS A 37 -35.14 -8.63 -11.39
N LYS A 38 -35.52 -7.41 -11.76
CA LYS A 38 -35.67 -7.01 -13.18
C LYS A 38 -34.32 -7.14 -13.93
N LEU A 39 -33.21 -6.74 -13.32
CA LEU A 39 -31.89 -6.87 -13.91
C LEU A 39 -31.50 -8.34 -14.08
N GLU A 40 -31.74 -9.20 -13.09
CA GLU A 40 -31.52 -10.66 -13.19
C GLU A 40 -32.36 -11.27 -14.32
N GLU A 41 -33.60 -10.83 -14.49
CA GLU A 41 -34.50 -11.27 -15.58
C GLU A 41 -33.96 -10.80 -16.95
N GLU A 42 -33.55 -9.55 -17.06
CA GLU A 42 -32.95 -8.99 -18.30
C GLU A 42 -31.68 -9.70 -18.72
N LEU A 43 -30.82 -10.03 -17.76
CA LEU A 43 -29.56 -10.73 -18.01
C LEU A 43 -29.74 -12.27 -18.12
N ALA A 44 -30.92 -12.77 -17.78
CA ALA A 44 -31.24 -14.20 -17.71
C ALA A 44 -30.31 -15.00 -16.78
N VAL A 45 -29.82 -14.37 -15.69
CA VAL A 45 -28.91 -14.98 -14.70
C VAL A 45 -29.33 -14.60 -13.27
N LYS A 46 -28.97 -15.46 -12.31
CA LYS A 46 -29.07 -15.13 -10.89
C LYS A 46 -27.75 -14.54 -10.41
N LEU A 47 -27.82 -13.35 -9.84
CA LEU A 47 -26.68 -12.65 -9.27
C LEU A 47 -26.47 -12.99 -7.79
N PHE A 48 -27.58 -13.22 -7.08
CA PHE A 48 -27.57 -13.45 -5.64
C PHE A 48 -28.26 -14.74 -5.27
N GLU A 49 -27.64 -15.50 -4.35
CA GLU A 49 -28.24 -16.56 -3.58
C GLU A 49 -28.81 -16.00 -2.28
N ARG A 50 -30.06 -16.39 -1.94
CA ARG A 50 -30.74 -15.94 -0.74
C ARG A 50 -30.89 -17.11 0.21
N SER A 51 -30.26 -17.06 1.35
CA SER A 51 -30.54 -17.92 2.50
C SER A 51 -31.36 -17.17 3.55
N ALA A 52 -31.83 -17.87 4.58
CA ALA A 52 -32.68 -17.25 5.63
C ALA A 52 -32.02 -16.05 6.34
N ASN A 53 -30.68 -16.01 6.42
CA ASN A 53 -29.93 -14.99 7.18
C ASN A 53 -28.82 -14.29 6.39
N GLU A 54 -28.55 -14.67 5.13
CA GLU A 54 -27.43 -14.12 4.38
C GLU A 54 -27.72 -14.04 2.89
N VAL A 55 -27.18 -13.01 2.25
CA VAL A 55 -27.17 -12.82 0.81
C VAL A 55 -25.74 -12.98 0.32
N SER A 56 -25.49 -14.01 -0.52
CA SER A 56 -24.21 -14.27 -1.17
C SER A 56 -24.31 -14.05 -2.67
N LEU A 57 -23.17 -13.80 -3.31
CA LEU A 57 -23.07 -13.74 -4.76
C LEU A 57 -22.96 -15.15 -5.34
N THR A 58 -23.57 -15.38 -6.50
CA THR A 58 -23.23 -16.51 -7.36
C THR A 58 -21.86 -16.28 -8.00
N HIS A 59 -21.21 -17.30 -8.53
CA HIS A 59 -19.93 -17.14 -9.25
C HIS A 59 -20.04 -16.14 -10.41
N LEU A 60 -21.11 -16.24 -11.20
CA LEU A 60 -21.37 -15.30 -12.30
C LEU A 60 -21.78 -13.91 -11.76
N GLY A 61 -22.45 -13.86 -10.60
CA GLY A 61 -22.78 -12.63 -9.89
C GLY A 61 -21.55 -11.83 -9.49
N GLU A 62 -20.48 -12.50 -9.04
CA GLU A 62 -19.21 -11.83 -8.70
C GLU A 62 -18.57 -11.16 -9.93
N GLU A 63 -18.59 -11.82 -11.08
CA GLU A 63 -18.04 -11.27 -12.32
C GLU A 63 -18.87 -10.08 -12.80
N ILE A 64 -20.20 -10.20 -12.78
CA ILE A 64 -21.12 -9.13 -13.21
C ILE A 64 -21.03 -7.92 -12.28
N VAL A 65 -20.95 -8.14 -10.97
CA VAL A 65 -20.82 -7.04 -9.99
C VAL A 65 -19.48 -6.31 -10.17
N ARG A 66 -18.36 -7.02 -10.41
CA ARG A 66 -17.07 -6.39 -10.74
C ARG A 66 -17.18 -5.52 -12.00
N GLN A 67 -17.82 -6.04 -13.05
CA GLN A 67 -18.02 -5.28 -14.28
C GLN A 67 -18.96 -4.09 -14.08
N ALA A 68 -20.04 -4.25 -13.31
CA ALA A 68 -20.95 -3.18 -12.95
C ALA A 68 -20.25 -2.04 -12.20
N GLN A 69 -19.35 -2.39 -11.29
CA GLN A 69 -18.53 -1.41 -10.55
C GLN A 69 -17.65 -0.61 -11.50
N SER A 70 -16.96 -1.27 -12.44
CA SER A 70 -16.14 -0.60 -13.47
C SER A 70 -16.98 0.37 -14.31
N VAL A 71 -18.19 -0.01 -14.73
CA VAL A 71 -19.10 0.87 -15.49
C VAL A 71 -19.50 2.10 -14.68
N LEU A 72 -19.81 1.92 -13.38
CA LEU A 72 -20.18 3.04 -12.49
C LEU A 72 -19.03 4.02 -12.31
N GLU A 73 -17.81 3.53 -12.23
CA GLU A 73 -16.60 4.36 -12.16
C GLU A 73 -16.41 5.17 -13.44
N GLN A 74 -16.55 4.54 -14.61
CA GLN A 74 -16.47 5.25 -15.89
C GLN A 74 -17.55 6.33 -15.99
N ALA A 75 -18.78 6.04 -15.53
CA ALA A 75 -19.86 7.01 -15.50
C ALA A 75 -19.61 8.16 -14.51
N ALA A 76 -19.02 7.88 -13.35
CA ALA A 76 -18.58 8.90 -12.40
C ALA A 76 -17.47 9.77 -13.00
N HIS A 77 -16.57 9.17 -13.76
CA HIS A 77 -15.47 9.83 -14.45
C HIS A 77 -15.96 10.83 -15.51
N ILE A 78 -17.02 10.50 -16.26
CA ILE A 78 -17.66 11.46 -17.20
C ILE A 78 -18.11 12.73 -16.46
N LYS A 79 -18.74 12.59 -15.28
CA LYS A 79 -19.15 13.73 -14.46
C LYS A 79 -17.95 14.54 -13.95
N GLU A 80 -16.88 13.87 -13.65
CA GLU A 80 -15.66 14.50 -13.18
C GLU A 80 -14.92 15.24 -14.32
N ILE A 81 -14.84 14.66 -15.52
CA ILE A 81 -14.35 15.33 -16.73
C ILE A 81 -15.17 16.60 -16.99
N ALA A 82 -16.51 16.51 -16.92
CA ALA A 82 -17.38 17.68 -17.10
C ALA A 82 -17.17 18.76 -16.03
N ARG A 83 -16.83 18.35 -14.80
CA ARG A 83 -16.55 19.28 -13.68
C ARG A 83 -15.15 19.92 -13.80
N ARG A 84 -14.18 19.21 -14.36
CA ARG A 84 -12.77 19.62 -14.52
C ARG A 84 -12.52 20.56 -15.69
N GLY A 85 -13.49 20.88 -16.50
CA GLY A 85 -13.29 21.72 -17.71
C GLY A 85 -12.57 23.04 -17.49
N LYS A 86 -12.00 23.30 -16.29
CA LYS A 86 -11.26 24.52 -15.94
C LYS A 86 -9.95 24.34 -15.19
N ASP A 87 -9.72 23.27 -14.40
CA ASP A 87 -8.47 23.06 -13.67
C ASP A 87 -8.22 21.56 -13.36
N PRO A 88 -7.24 20.93 -14.02
CA PRO A 88 -6.90 19.51 -13.82
C PRO A 88 -6.31 19.22 -12.43
N LEU A 89 -5.86 20.24 -11.68
CA LEU A 89 -5.32 20.13 -10.33
C LEU A 89 -6.35 20.43 -9.23
N SER A 90 -7.63 20.57 -9.59
CA SER A 90 -8.71 20.76 -8.61
C SER A 90 -9.40 19.44 -8.25
N GLY A 91 -9.93 19.37 -7.01
CA GLY A 91 -10.63 18.22 -6.47
C GLY A 91 -9.72 17.13 -5.89
N PRO A 92 -10.27 16.21 -5.09
CA PRO A 92 -9.50 15.22 -4.35
C PRO A 92 -8.72 14.27 -5.25
N LEU A 93 -7.57 13.82 -4.77
CA LEU A 93 -6.77 12.73 -5.35
C LEU A 93 -6.63 11.63 -4.30
N THR A 94 -7.13 10.43 -4.58
CA THR A 94 -7.05 9.29 -3.66
C THR A 94 -5.77 8.51 -3.90
N LEU A 95 -4.86 8.58 -2.93
CA LEU A 95 -3.54 7.97 -2.96
C LEU A 95 -3.47 6.76 -2.03
N GLY A 96 -3.17 5.59 -2.58
CA GLY A 96 -2.81 4.39 -1.83
C GLY A 96 -1.31 4.34 -1.54
N LEU A 97 -0.93 3.83 -0.36
CA LEU A 97 0.47 3.57 -0.01
C LEU A 97 0.59 2.26 0.75
N ILE A 98 1.70 1.56 0.55
CA ILE A 98 2.02 0.39 1.38
C ILE A 98 2.52 0.83 2.76
N TYR A 99 2.21 0.03 3.78
CA TYR A 99 2.54 0.28 5.19
C TYR A 99 4.02 0.55 5.47
N THR A 100 4.93 0.05 4.63
CA THR A 100 6.37 0.24 4.79
C THR A 100 6.92 1.49 4.08
N ILE A 101 6.06 2.28 3.45
CA ILE A 101 6.41 3.56 2.81
C ILE A 101 5.65 4.71 3.49
N ALA A 102 4.34 4.53 3.74
CA ALA A 102 3.45 5.58 4.19
C ALA A 102 3.97 6.36 5.41
N PRO A 103 4.36 5.76 6.53
CA PRO A 103 4.76 6.50 7.73
C PRO A 103 5.99 7.40 7.52
N TYR A 104 6.83 7.08 6.54
CA TYR A 104 8.13 7.74 6.33
C TYR A 104 8.10 8.78 5.20
N LEU A 105 7.20 8.60 4.24
CA LEU A 105 7.05 9.51 3.08
C LEU A 105 5.96 10.56 3.31
N LEU A 106 4.83 10.16 3.89
CA LEU A 106 3.64 11.00 3.99
C LEU A 106 3.87 12.33 4.71
N PRO A 107 4.64 12.42 5.81
CA PRO A 107 4.82 13.70 6.51
C PRO A 107 5.42 14.80 5.62
N ASP A 108 6.39 14.46 4.77
CA ASP A 108 7.00 15.39 3.84
C ASP A 108 6.13 15.57 2.58
N LEU A 109 5.58 14.48 2.03
CA LEU A 109 4.74 14.51 0.82
C LEU A 109 3.47 15.37 0.99
N VAL A 110 2.76 15.20 2.10
CA VAL A 110 1.53 15.96 2.38
C VAL A 110 1.83 17.46 2.45
N ARG A 111 2.95 17.84 3.08
CA ARG A 111 3.40 19.24 3.16
C ARG A 111 3.68 19.81 1.77
N GLU A 112 4.39 19.06 0.93
CA GLU A 112 4.71 19.46 -0.44
C GLU A 112 3.46 19.59 -1.32
N VAL A 113 2.51 18.67 -1.20
CA VAL A 113 1.25 18.69 -1.96
C VAL A 113 0.37 19.86 -1.53
N ILE A 114 0.21 20.10 -0.23
CA ILE A 114 -0.57 21.27 0.28
C ILE A 114 0.02 22.57 -0.24
N SER A 115 1.36 22.70 -0.24
CA SER A 115 2.03 23.89 -0.72
C SER A 115 1.90 24.12 -2.21
N ARG A 116 1.97 23.05 -3.02
CA ARG A 116 2.04 23.13 -4.50
C ARG A 116 0.69 23.08 -5.18
N THR A 117 -0.23 22.31 -4.61
CA THR A 117 -1.55 22.03 -5.18
C THR A 117 -2.65 22.12 -4.11
N PRO A 118 -2.89 23.32 -3.52
CA PRO A 118 -3.81 23.47 -2.40
C PRO A 118 -5.26 23.12 -2.73
N GLN A 119 -5.63 23.12 -4.00
CA GLN A 119 -6.98 22.74 -4.46
C GLN A 119 -7.11 21.23 -4.77
N MET A 120 -6.03 20.43 -4.60
CA MET A 120 -6.03 18.99 -4.80
C MET A 120 -5.74 18.27 -3.46
N PRO A 121 -6.72 18.19 -2.55
CA PRO A 121 -6.54 17.48 -1.28
C PRO A 121 -6.27 16.01 -1.52
N LEU A 122 -5.30 15.43 -0.78
CA LEU A 122 -5.03 13.99 -0.81
C LEU A 122 -6.00 13.25 0.13
N MET A 123 -6.63 12.22 -0.42
CA MET A 123 -7.34 11.18 0.34
C MET A 123 -6.41 9.98 0.46
N LEU A 124 -5.94 9.69 1.67
CA LEU A 124 -4.88 8.72 1.90
C LEU A 124 -5.45 7.37 2.34
N GLN A 125 -4.93 6.29 1.77
CA GLN A 125 -5.26 4.92 2.17
C GLN A 125 -3.98 4.08 2.27
N GLU A 126 -3.83 3.38 3.41
CA GLU A 126 -2.74 2.45 3.61
C GLU A 126 -3.25 1.01 3.52
N ASN A 127 -2.56 0.17 2.75
CA ASN A 127 -2.90 -1.23 2.64
C ASN A 127 -1.71 -2.09 2.13
N PHE A 128 -1.92 -3.40 2.04
CA PHE A 128 -1.00 -4.33 1.38
C PHE A 128 -0.98 -4.10 -0.14
N THR A 129 0.14 -4.45 -0.78
CA THR A 129 0.33 -4.30 -2.23
C THR A 129 -0.82 -4.93 -3.03
N VAL A 130 -1.19 -6.17 -2.70
CA VAL A 130 -2.27 -6.89 -3.39
C VAL A 130 -3.59 -6.12 -3.32
N LYS A 131 -3.95 -5.62 -2.12
CA LYS A 131 -5.19 -4.88 -1.92
C LYS A 131 -5.18 -3.53 -2.66
N LEU A 132 -4.07 -2.81 -2.63
CA LEU A 132 -3.93 -1.55 -3.38
C LEU A 132 -4.04 -1.76 -4.89
N LEU A 133 -3.50 -2.88 -5.42
CA LEU A 133 -3.65 -3.22 -6.84
C LEU A 133 -5.11 -3.54 -7.20
N GLU A 134 -5.86 -4.23 -6.33
CA GLU A 134 -7.29 -4.45 -6.49
C GLU A 134 -8.04 -3.11 -6.52
N MET A 135 -7.78 -2.25 -5.53
CA MET A 135 -8.40 -0.93 -5.42
C MET A 135 -8.08 -0.02 -6.62
N LEU A 136 -6.84 -0.07 -7.13
CA LEU A 136 -6.47 0.64 -8.36
C LEU A 136 -7.30 0.14 -9.56
N ARG A 137 -7.40 -1.18 -9.74
CA ARG A 137 -8.15 -1.77 -10.86
C ARG A 137 -9.65 -1.50 -10.74
N ALA A 138 -10.18 -1.52 -9.52
CA ALA A 138 -11.58 -1.17 -9.22
C ALA A 138 -11.87 0.34 -9.29
N GLY A 139 -10.84 1.22 -9.34
CA GLY A 139 -10.99 2.67 -9.32
C GLY A 139 -11.37 3.26 -7.97
N GLU A 140 -11.24 2.49 -6.91
CA GLU A 140 -11.44 2.96 -5.54
C GLU A 140 -10.35 3.95 -5.11
N ILE A 141 -9.15 3.81 -5.69
CA ILE A 141 -8.05 4.77 -5.56
C ILE A 141 -7.57 5.22 -6.95
N ASP A 142 -7.05 6.43 -7.03
CA ASP A 142 -6.57 7.04 -8.28
C ASP A 142 -5.18 6.57 -8.65
N CYS A 143 -4.29 6.54 -7.66
CA CYS A 143 -2.90 6.13 -7.81
C CYS A 143 -2.40 5.46 -6.51
N ALA A 144 -1.27 4.78 -6.60
CA ALA A 144 -0.62 4.17 -5.44
C ALA A 144 0.90 4.28 -5.50
N ILE A 145 1.54 4.46 -4.33
CA ILE A 145 2.99 4.32 -4.17
C ILE A 145 3.28 2.93 -3.62
N LEU A 146 3.96 2.14 -4.45
CA LEU A 146 4.24 0.72 -4.25
C LEU A 146 5.74 0.45 -4.38
N ALA A 147 6.17 -0.76 -4.02
CA ALA A 147 7.51 -1.24 -4.27
C ALA A 147 7.47 -2.44 -5.23
N GLU A 148 8.29 -2.42 -6.29
CA GLU A 148 8.45 -3.54 -7.22
C GLU A 148 9.20 -4.71 -6.55
N PRO A 149 8.94 -5.98 -6.99
CA PRO A 149 8.08 -6.37 -8.12
C PRO A 149 6.61 -6.59 -7.72
N PHE A 150 5.69 -6.34 -8.66
CA PHE A 150 4.27 -6.68 -8.57
C PHE A 150 3.64 -6.84 -9.97
N PRO A 151 2.48 -7.52 -10.12
CA PRO A 151 1.80 -7.62 -11.40
C PRO A 151 1.25 -6.27 -11.87
N ASP A 152 1.77 -5.72 -12.97
CA ASP A 152 1.48 -4.38 -13.48
C ASP A 152 0.46 -4.33 -14.63
N ALA A 153 -0.17 -5.46 -14.98
CA ALA A 153 -1.14 -5.54 -16.07
C ALA A 153 -2.23 -4.46 -15.95
N GLY A 154 -2.37 -3.62 -16.99
CA GLY A 154 -3.34 -2.52 -17.04
C GLY A 154 -2.91 -1.24 -16.31
N LEU A 155 -1.74 -1.22 -15.68
CA LEU A 155 -1.21 -0.06 -14.98
C LEU A 155 -0.15 0.69 -15.80
N ALA A 156 -0.03 1.97 -15.56
CA ALA A 156 1.12 2.79 -15.89
C ALA A 156 1.95 2.99 -14.62
N ILE A 157 3.27 2.98 -14.76
CA ILE A 157 4.22 3.02 -13.65
C ILE A 157 5.24 4.12 -13.94
N ALA A 158 5.52 4.95 -12.94
CA ALA A 158 6.61 5.90 -12.95
C ALA A 158 7.56 5.60 -11.80
N PRO A 159 8.84 5.29 -12.05
CA PRO A 159 9.84 5.13 -11.01
C PRO A 159 9.98 6.43 -10.20
N LEU A 160 10.13 6.30 -8.88
CA LEU A 160 10.33 7.44 -7.97
C LEU A 160 11.77 7.44 -7.42
N TYR A 161 12.13 6.34 -6.75
CA TYR A 161 13.47 6.20 -6.16
C TYR A 161 13.82 4.74 -5.87
N ASP A 162 15.11 4.45 -5.84
CA ASP A 162 15.65 3.21 -5.30
C ASP A 162 16.07 3.43 -3.85
N GLU A 163 15.55 2.61 -2.95
CA GLU A 163 15.72 2.71 -1.51
C GLU A 163 16.55 1.55 -0.96
N PRO A 164 17.76 1.82 -0.40
CA PRO A 164 18.60 0.77 0.14
C PRO A 164 18.08 0.21 1.46
N PHE A 165 18.45 -1.04 1.75
CA PHE A 165 18.16 -1.67 3.03
C PHE A 165 19.28 -1.43 4.03
N TRP A 166 18.90 -1.25 5.28
CA TRP A 166 19.78 -1.14 6.42
C TRP A 166 19.46 -2.22 7.44
N ALA A 167 20.46 -2.67 8.20
CA ALA A 167 20.23 -3.55 9.34
C ALA A 167 19.90 -2.72 10.59
N ALA A 168 18.90 -3.16 11.34
CA ALA A 168 18.56 -2.65 12.67
C ALA A 168 18.91 -3.72 13.70
N LEU A 169 19.74 -3.35 14.67
CA LEU A 169 20.30 -4.24 15.69
C LEU A 169 20.10 -3.62 17.09
N PRO A 170 19.98 -4.41 18.15
CA PRO A 170 20.06 -3.88 19.50
C PRO A 170 21.36 -3.09 19.69
N SER A 171 21.32 -1.97 20.40
CA SER A 171 22.52 -1.11 20.56
C SER A 171 23.67 -1.79 21.32
N ASN A 172 23.38 -2.82 22.10
CA ASN A 172 24.36 -3.64 22.83
C ASN A 172 24.82 -4.88 22.04
N HIS A 173 24.36 -5.07 20.80
CA HIS A 173 24.71 -6.22 19.97
C HIS A 173 26.20 -6.20 19.59
N ALA A 174 26.84 -7.36 19.45
CA ALA A 174 28.25 -7.45 19.09
C ALA A 174 28.58 -6.73 17.76
N LEU A 175 27.71 -6.86 16.77
CA LEU A 175 27.83 -6.20 15.46
C LEU A 175 27.55 -4.68 15.50
N ALA A 176 26.94 -4.15 16.57
CA ALA A 176 26.61 -2.72 16.67
C ALA A 176 27.84 -1.79 16.72
N LYS A 177 29.04 -2.34 16.99
CA LYS A 177 30.31 -1.61 16.98
C LYS A 177 30.88 -1.40 15.57
N ARG A 178 30.32 -2.07 14.57
CA ARG A 178 30.79 -1.96 13.18
C ARG A 178 30.22 -0.74 12.48
N SER A 179 30.82 -0.37 11.35
CA SER A 179 30.34 0.69 10.45
C SER A 179 29.35 0.20 9.39
N SER A 180 29.41 -1.10 9.07
CA SER A 180 28.50 -1.80 8.16
C SER A 180 28.40 -3.27 8.57
N VAL A 181 27.41 -3.99 8.04
CA VAL A 181 27.22 -5.43 8.30
C VAL A 181 26.84 -6.14 7.00
N SER A 182 27.42 -7.33 6.78
CA SER A 182 27.07 -8.17 5.64
C SER A 182 25.86 -9.06 5.96
N THR A 183 25.15 -9.52 4.91
CA THR A 183 24.06 -10.50 5.06
C THR A 183 24.56 -11.82 5.66
N GLN A 184 25.81 -12.20 5.37
CA GLN A 184 26.44 -13.40 5.95
C GLN A 184 26.65 -13.29 7.46
N GLU A 185 26.96 -12.11 7.97
CA GLU A 185 27.10 -11.89 9.43
C GLU A 185 25.75 -11.94 10.15
N LEU A 186 24.67 -11.59 9.45
CA LEU A 186 23.29 -11.67 9.99
C LEU A 186 22.73 -13.11 10.00
N LYS A 187 23.33 -14.02 9.24
CA LYS A 187 22.84 -15.40 9.02
C LYS A 187 22.55 -16.19 10.31
N ASN A 188 23.33 -15.96 11.35
CA ASN A 188 23.23 -16.69 12.62
C ASN A 188 22.37 -15.95 13.66
N GLU A 189 21.86 -14.78 13.29
CA GLU A 189 21.06 -13.95 14.19
C GLU A 189 19.56 -14.32 14.12
N ASN A 190 18.81 -13.98 15.16
CA ASN A 190 17.37 -14.12 15.17
C ASN A 190 16.73 -13.00 14.34
N LEU A 191 16.28 -13.31 13.12
CA LEU A 191 15.68 -12.32 12.24
C LEU A 191 14.19 -12.12 12.55
N LEU A 192 13.81 -10.88 12.82
CA LEU A 192 12.43 -10.45 12.98
C LEU A 192 11.89 -10.00 11.63
N LEU A 193 10.76 -10.57 11.19
CA LEU A 193 10.14 -10.31 9.89
C LEU A 193 8.76 -9.70 10.01
N LEU A 194 8.36 -8.97 8.99
CA LEU A 194 6.95 -8.61 8.78
C LEU A 194 6.14 -9.85 8.46
N GLY A 195 4.87 -9.85 8.85
CA GLY A 195 3.92 -10.90 8.52
C GLY A 195 3.67 -11.05 7.03
N SER A 196 3.04 -12.16 6.65
CA SER A 196 2.63 -12.43 5.27
C SER A 196 1.73 -11.31 4.72
N GLY A 197 1.89 -10.97 3.44
CA GLY A 197 1.17 -9.88 2.77
C GLY A 197 1.96 -8.57 2.65
N HIS A 198 3.01 -8.37 3.45
CA HIS A 198 3.93 -7.27 3.26
C HIS A 198 4.99 -7.62 2.20
N CYS A 199 5.01 -6.94 1.05
CA CYS A 199 6.03 -7.15 0.03
C CYS A 199 7.46 -6.94 0.55
N PHE A 200 7.64 -6.13 1.58
CA PHE A 200 8.95 -5.93 2.21
C PHE A 200 9.50 -7.20 2.86
N ARG A 201 8.64 -8.10 3.36
CA ARG A 201 9.05 -9.42 3.82
C ARG A 201 9.77 -10.19 2.70
N ASP A 202 9.17 -10.21 1.52
CA ASP A 202 9.69 -10.95 0.37
C ASP A 202 11.03 -10.37 -0.07
N HIS A 203 11.14 -9.03 -0.12
CA HIS A 203 12.42 -8.36 -0.38
C HIS A 203 13.50 -8.71 0.64
N VAL A 204 13.17 -8.80 1.94
CA VAL A 204 14.14 -9.20 2.97
C VAL A 204 14.59 -10.64 2.77
N LEU A 205 13.69 -11.54 2.39
CA LEU A 205 14.00 -12.94 2.12
C LEU A 205 14.80 -13.14 0.81
N GLU A 206 14.64 -12.25 -0.18
CA GLU A 206 15.49 -12.23 -1.39
C GLU A 206 16.92 -11.79 -1.05
N VAL A 207 17.05 -10.76 -0.20
CA VAL A 207 18.38 -10.26 0.26
C VAL A 207 19.09 -11.26 1.15
N CYS A 208 18.34 -11.99 1.95
CA CYS A 208 18.85 -12.96 2.91
C CYS A 208 18.11 -14.31 2.74
N PRO A 209 18.32 -15.04 1.62
CA PRO A 209 17.56 -16.26 1.31
C PRO A 209 17.77 -17.39 2.32
N GLU A 210 18.83 -17.31 3.10
CA GLU A 210 19.14 -18.28 4.13
C GLU A 210 18.13 -18.26 5.27
N PHE A 211 17.47 -17.11 5.53
CA PHE A 211 16.42 -17.00 6.52
C PHE A 211 15.11 -17.70 6.10
N ALA A 212 14.85 -17.85 4.81
CA ALA A 212 13.70 -18.60 4.33
C ALA A 212 13.73 -20.09 4.76
N ARG A 213 14.92 -20.64 4.94
CA ARG A 213 15.12 -22.04 5.35
C ARG A 213 14.82 -22.27 6.83
N PHE A 214 14.91 -21.25 7.68
CA PHE A 214 14.66 -21.37 9.12
C PHE A 214 13.17 -21.19 9.50
N SER A 215 12.34 -20.64 8.62
CA SER A 215 10.90 -20.52 8.86
C SER A 215 10.13 -21.83 8.66
N THR A 216 10.73 -22.85 8.02
CA THR A 216 10.09 -24.12 7.70
C THR A 216 10.45 -25.29 8.61
N HIS A 217 11.47 -25.18 9.48
CA HIS A 217 11.92 -26.25 10.39
C HIS A 217 12.03 -25.74 11.83
N ALA A 218 10.90 -25.67 12.50
CA ALA A 218 10.81 -25.32 13.93
C ALA A 218 10.95 -26.55 14.82
N GLU A 219 12.14 -27.14 14.89
CA GLU A 219 12.54 -27.92 16.07
C GLU A 219 13.63 -27.13 16.84
N GLY A 220 13.17 -26.43 17.88
CA GLY A 220 14.02 -25.63 18.75
C GLY A 220 13.70 -24.13 18.67
N ILE A 221 13.48 -23.53 19.83
CA ILE A 221 13.04 -22.18 20.19
C ILE A 221 13.80 -21.02 19.47
N ARG A 222 13.83 -21.01 18.15
CA ARG A 222 14.13 -19.82 17.35
C ARG A 222 12.81 -19.35 16.71
N ARG A 223 12.02 -18.65 17.50
CA ARG A 223 10.76 -18.07 17.07
C ARG A 223 11.08 -16.86 16.19
N SER A 224 10.90 -16.98 14.88
CA SER A 224 10.76 -15.79 14.04
C SER A 224 9.50 -15.06 14.52
N PHE A 225 9.67 -13.88 15.10
CA PHE A 225 8.55 -13.02 15.43
C PHE A 225 8.05 -12.39 14.13
N GLU A 226 6.78 -12.58 13.80
CA GLU A 226 6.12 -11.91 12.69
C GLU A 226 5.32 -10.74 13.23
N GLY A 227 5.79 -9.52 12.95
CA GLY A 227 5.11 -8.29 13.36
C GLY A 227 4.15 -7.78 12.29
N SER A 228 3.06 -7.15 12.73
CA SER A 228 2.08 -6.51 11.83
C SER A 228 2.55 -5.16 11.29
N SER A 229 3.56 -4.52 11.90
CA SER A 229 4.12 -3.26 11.43
C SER A 229 5.63 -3.20 11.62
N LEU A 230 6.31 -2.41 10.78
CA LEU A 230 7.74 -2.21 10.85
C LEU A 230 8.15 -1.52 12.17
N GLU A 231 7.32 -0.61 12.67
CA GLU A 231 7.57 0.06 13.95
C GLU A 231 7.50 -0.92 15.13
N THR A 232 6.54 -1.85 15.13
CA THR A 232 6.49 -2.92 16.14
C THR A 232 7.76 -3.76 16.11
N ILE A 233 8.24 -4.15 14.92
CA ILE A 233 9.49 -4.90 14.77
C ILE A 233 10.67 -4.10 15.31
N LYS A 234 10.78 -2.80 15.02
CA LYS A 234 11.83 -1.94 15.57
C LYS A 234 11.81 -1.90 17.10
N HIS A 235 10.63 -1.85 17.71
CA HIS A 235 10.50 -1.95 19.19
C HIS A 235 10.96 -3.31 19.72
N MET A 236 10.71 -4.40 19.02
CA MET A 236 11.19 -5.73 19.41
C MET A 236 12.71 -5.84 19.27
N VAL A 237 13.30 -5.22 18.24
CA VAL A 237 14.77 -5.08 18.13
C VAL A 237 15.32 -4.28 19.31
N ALA A 238 14.70 -3.15 19.67
CA ALA A 238 15.10 -2.35 20.82
C ALA A 238 15.06 -3.14 22.15
N ALA A 239 14.11 -4.08 22.28
CA ALA A 239 13.99 -4.99 23.41
C ALA A 239 14.97 -6.16 23.40
N GLY A 240 15.83 -6.28 22.37
CA GLY A 240 16.84 -7.33 22.26
C GLY A 240 16.30 -8.68 21.76
N MET A 241 15.11 -8.74 21.16
CA MET A 241 14.54 -9.99 20.69
C MET A 241 15.21 -10.55 19.43
N GLY A 242 15.95 -9.70 18.69
CA GLY A 242 16.63 -10.10 17.46
C GLY A 242 17.03 -8.90 16.63
N VAL A 243 17.28 -9.13 15.35
CA VAL A 243 17.69 -8.15 14.34
C VAL A 243 16.70 -8.09 13.20
N THR A 244 16.70 -7.01 12.42
CA THR A 244 15.86 -6.94 11.21
C THR A 244 16.55 -6.12 10.12
N LEU A 245 16.03 -6.23 8.89
CA LEU A 245 16.31 -5.24 7.85
C LEU A 245 15.20 -4.19 7.83
N VAL A 246 15.57 -2.97 7.49
CA VAL A 246 14.65 -1.84 7.42
C VAL A 246 14.93 -1.04 6.15
N PRO A 247 13.90 -0.43 5.54
CA PRO A 247 14.12 0.48 4.42
C PRO A 247 14.75 1.77 4.91
N ARG A 248 15.58 2.38 4.08
CA ARG A 248 16.41 3.54 4.45
C ARG A 248 15.61 4.71 5.03
N LEU A 249 14.44 5.03 4.47
CA LEU A 249 13.61 6.13 4.95
C LEU A 249 13.02 5.89 6.36
N SER A 250 12.97 4.64 6.82
CA SER A 250 12.54 4.32 8.18
C SER A 250 13.64 4.52 9.22
N VAL A 251 14.88 4.77 8.78
CA VAL A 251 16.01 5.09 9.67
C VAL A 251 15.96 6.59 9.99
N PRO A 252 16.01 6.98 11.27
CA PRO A 252 15.96 8.38 11.67
C PRO A 252 17.02 9.24 10.98
N LYS A 253 16.63 10.45 10.56
CA LYS A 253 17.53 11.39 9.85
C LYS A 253 18.79 11.72 10.67
N GLU A 254 18.67 11.75 11.98
CA GLU A 254 19.74 12.05 12.93
C GLU A 254 20.85 11.00 12.93
N VAL A 255 20.54 9.75 12.58
CA VAL A 255 21.53 8.66 12.47
C VAL A 255 22.51 8.88 11.30
N GLN A 256 22.16 9.75 10.35
CA GLN A 256 22.98 10.04 9.15
C GLN A 256 24.11 11.05 9.43
N LEU A 257 23.98 11.86 10.46
CA LEU A 257 24.85 13.00 10.73
C LEU A 257 26.01 12.64 11.69
N VAL A 258 26.48 11.40 11.70
CA VAL A 258 27.50 10.84 12.60
C VAL A 258 28.90 11.44 12.41
N SER A 259 29.06 12.61 11.79
CA SER A 259 30.34 13.33 11.79
C SER A 259 30.44 14.48 12.80
N ALA A 260 29.42 14.82 13.55
CA ALA A 260 29.49 15.94 14.52
C ALA A 260 28.63 15.71 15.77
N ARG A 261 29.30 15.52 16.88
CA ARG A 261 28.93 15.83 18.27
C ARG A 261 27.48 15.68 18.68
N ARG A 262 27.18 14.65 19.52
CA ARG A 262 26.00 14.52 20.40
C ARG A 262 24.64 14.77 19.75
N GLN A 263 24.22 13.94 18.81
CA GLN A 263 22.82 13.94 18.41
C GLN A 263 22.04 12.88 19.18
N ARG A 264 20.86 13.26 19.70
CA ARG A 264 19.91 12.35 20.35
C ARG A 264 19.37 11.39 19.29
N ASN A 265 19.86 10.14 19.30
CA ASN A 265 19.17 9.06 18.59
C ASN A 265 17.77 8.90 19.21
N PRO A 266 16.67 9.11 18.47
CA PRO A 266 15.32 8.93 19.00
C PRO A 266 15.05 7.48 19.43
N HIS A 267 15.86 6.54 18.93
CA HIS A 267 15.86 5.13 19.34
C HIS A 267 17.22 4.73 19.95
N PRO A 268 17.51 5.12 21.21
CA PRO A 268 18.82 4.90 21.81
C PRO A 268 19.19 3.40 21.95
N HIS A 269 18.18 2.52 21.90
CA HIS A 269 18.36 1.07 22.01
C HIS A 269 18.52 0.36 20.67
N ILE A 270 18.48 1.08 19.54
CA ILE A 270 18.68 0.52 18.21
C ILE A 270 19.91 1.13 17.56
N LYS A 271 20.75 0.29 16.99
CA LYS A 271 21.82 0.67 16.06
C LYS A 271 21.41 0.33 14.65
N TYR A 272 21.49 1.31 13.76
CA TYR A 272 21.25 1.12 12.33
C TYR A 272 22.58 1.10 11.60
N LEU A 273 22.78 0.09 10.74
CA LEU A 273 24.00 -0.08 9.96
C LEU A 273 23.66 -0.32 8.49
N PRO A 274 24.37 0.31 7.54
CA PRO A 274 24.25 -0.02 6.13
C PRO A 274 24.69 -1.47 5.88
N LEU A 275 24.08 -2.11 4.87
CA LEU A 275 24.57 -3.40 4.40
C LEU A 275 25.89 -3.21 3.65
N ALA A 276 26.86 -4.11 3.90
CA ALA A 276 28.14 -4.13 3.21
C ALA A 276 27.99 -4.70 1.79
N GLY A 277 28.81 -4.21 0.86
CA GLY A 277 28.80 -4.61 -0.54
C GLY A 277 27.98 -3.67 -1.42
N GLU A 278 27.50 -4.17 -2.57
CA GLU A 278 26.61 -3.40 -3.42
C GLU A 278 25.28 -3.15 -2.70
N PRO A 279 24.74 -1.90 -2.75
CA PRO A 279 23.48 -1.58 -2.08
C PRO A 279 22.34 -2.41 -2.63
N THR A 280 21.82 -3.32 -1.83
CA THR A 280 20.56 -3.98 -2.14
C THR A 280 19.42 -3.00 -1.90
N THR A 281 18.62 -2.75 -2.93
CA THR A 281 17.58 -1.72 -2.92
C THR A 281 16.24 -2.31 -3.32
N ARG A 282 15.16 -1.67 -2.88
CA ARG A 282 13.85 -1.82 -3.48
C ARG A 282 13.55 -0.61 -4.36
N ARG A 283 12.89 -0.82 -5.49
CA ARG A 283 12.40 0.27 -6.33
C ARG A 283 11.02 0.69 -5.89
N VAL A 284 10.88 1.95 -5.55
CA VAL A 284 9.59 2.56 -5.21
C VAL A 284 9.07 3.30 -6.42
N VAL A 285 7.80 3.08 -6.73
CA VAL A 285 7.14 3.58 -7.95
C VAL A 285 5.79 4.20 -7.62
N LEU A 286 5.34 5.11 -8.48
CA LEU A 286 3.97 5.60 -8.55
C LEU A 286 3.25 4.81 -9.64
N ALA A 287 2.15 4.17 -9.30
CA ALA A 287 1.33 3.36 -10.19
C ALA A 287 -0.09 3.93 -10.30
N TRP A 288 -0.68 3.90 -11.50
CA TRP A 288 -2.06 4.31 -11.76
C TRP A 288 -2.64 3.53 -12.94
N ARG A 289 -3.96 3.55 -13.10
CA ARG A 289 -4.59 2.91 -14.27
C ARG A 289 -4.19 3.64 -15.55
N ARG A 290 -3.93 2.93 -16.63
CA ARG A 290 -3.67 3.53 -17.97
C ARG A 290 -4.86 4.35 -18.47
N SER A 291 -6.08 4.04 -18.02
CA SER A 291 -7.31 4.78 -18.33
C SER A 291 -7.52 6.03 -17.47
N PHE A 292 -6.65 6.29 -16.49
CA PHE A 292 -6.75 7.47 -15.64
C PHE A 292 -6.39 8.73 -16.41
N THR A 293 -7.25 9.74 -16.37
CA THR A 293 -7.17 10.90 -17.28
C THR A 293 -6.53 12.15 -16.66
N ARG A 294 -6.35 12.19 -15.31
CA ARG A 294 -5.70 13.32 -14.61
C ARG A 294 -4.18 13.21 -14.61
N TYR A 295 -3.56 13.22 -15.79
CA TYR A 295 -2.10 13.07 -15.90
C TYR A 295 -1.35 14.20 -15.19
N GLU A 296 -1.90 15.42 -15.18
CA GLU A 296 -1.32 16.57 -14.50
C GLU A 296 -1.32 16.37 -12.98
N ALA A 297 -2.35 15.74 -12.42
CA ALA A 297 -2.39 15.39 -11.00
C ALA A 297 -1.32 14.33 -10.65
N ILE A 298 -1.13 13.32 -11.52
CA ILE A 298 -0.05 12.34 -11.37
C ILE A 298 1.32 13.03 -11.45
N ALA A 299 1.52 13.91 -12.43
CA ALA A 299 2.77 14.66 -12.59
C ALA A 299 3.03 15.56 -11.38
N ALA A 300 2.00 16.27 -10.87
CA ALA A 300 2.10 17.11 -9.70
C ALA A 300 2.47 16.30 -8.44
N LEU A 301 1.83 15.15 -8.23
CA LEU A 301 2.15 14.25 -7.11
C LEU A 301 3.59 13.71 -7.22
N ARG A 302 4.01 13.27 -8.41
CA ARG A 302 5.40 12.83 -8.66
C ARG A 302 6.40 13.95 -8.35
N ASN A 303 6.14 15.16 -8.81
CA ASN A 303 6.99 16.30 -8.53
C ASN A 303 7.02 16.67 -7.04
N ALA A 304 5.92 16.48 -6.31
CA ALA A 304 5.89 16.64 -4.86
C ALA A 304 6.76 15.59 -4.17
N VAL A 305 6.73 14.31 -4.61
CA VAL A 305 7.66 13.28 -4.08
C VAL A 305 9.12 13.65 -4.36
N TYR A 306 9.42 14.20 -5.54
CA TYR A 306 10.79 14.63 -5.87
C TYR A 306 11.25 15.86 -5.05
N ALA A 307 10.32 16.66 -4.55
CA ALA A 307 10.64 17.78 -3.68
C ALA A 307 10.86 17.38 -2.21
N CYS A 308 10.37 16.20 -1.80
CA CYS A 308 10.59 15.71 -0.43
C CYS A 308 12.08 15.48 -0.15
N GLU A 309 12.51 15.71 1.08
CA GLU A 309 13.85 15.35 1.55
C GLU A 309 13.95 13.84 1.80
N LEU A 310 14.25 13.07 0.77
CA LEU A 310 14.42 11.62 0.84
C LEU A 310 15.90 11.29 1.05
N ALA A 311 16.32 11.32 2.29
CA ALA A 311 17.73 11.17 2.63
C ALA A 311 18.22 9.71 2.45
N GLY A 312 19.31 9.55 1.66
CA GLY A 312 19.98 8.26 1.45
C GLY A 312 19.28 7.31 0.48
N VAL A 313 18.34 7.82 -0.34
CA VAL A 313 17.77 7.10 -1.48
C VAL A 313 18.32 7.65 -2.80
N LYS A 314 18.31 6.84 -3.85
CA LYS A 314 18.66 7.26 -5.21
C LYS A 314 17.39 7.63 -5.95
N ARG A 315 17.19 8.92 -6.24
CA ARG A 315 16.08 9.38 -7.06
C ARG A 315 16.21 8.89 -8.50
N LEU A 316 15.09 8.55 -9.11
CA LEU A 316 15.00 8.12 -10.50
C LEU A 316 14.23 9.21 -11.28
N SER A 317 14.88 9.84 -12.25
CA SER A 317 14.29 10.84 -13.13
C SER A 317 13.71 10.19 -14.39
#